data_371dc9412fa55ee7787ab5da3c2921ad
#
_entry.id   371dc9412fa55ee7787ab5da3c2921ad
#
_cell.length_a   1.000
_cell.length_b   1.000
_cell.length_c   1.000
_cell.angle_alpha   90.00
_cell.angle_beta   90.00
_cell.angle_gamma   90.00
#
_symmetry.space_group_name_H-M   'P 1'
#
loop_
_entity.id
_entity.type
_entity.pdbx_description
1 polymer ?
#
loop_
_entity_poly.entity_id
_entity_poly.type
_entity_poly.pdbx_seq_one_letter_code
_entity_poly.pdbx_strand_id
1 'polypeptide(L)'
;MTVLRTARRVMMALGIGRQTANTNETPNTPTVQAALAAGEVKADLPIMQEYGLASRPVPGSDLIVAFIGGDRTRGVVIATGDQRGRPKDLQPGEVCLFHPSTGSRIWLKADGSIALNPANNKGTTPGDFTAGGTITGNEVEAQGIRLSSHPHNGVTAGGDRSGPPVAS
;
A
#
# COMPACT_ATOMS: atom_id res chain seq x y z
N MET A 1 36.01 -21.89 18.60
CA MET A 1 35.26 -20.63 18.81
C MET A 1 34.71 -20.60 20.22
N THR A 2 34.99 -19.55 21.01
CA THR A 2 34.53 -19.49 22.41
C THR A 2 33.04 -19.23 22.47
N VAL A 3 32.30 -19.91 23.35
CA VAL A 3 30.82 -19.78 23.57
C VAL A 3 30.41 -18.32 23.69
N LEU A 4 31.19 -17.50 24.40
CA LEU A 4 30.95 -16.05 24.52
C LEU A 4 30.93 -15.30 23.18
N ARG A 5 31.78 -15.69 22.23
CA ARG A 5 31.83 -15.06 20.89
C ARG A 5 30.64 -15.42 20.05
N THR A 6 30.15 -16.66 20.15
CA THR A 6 28.93 -17.11 19.49
C THR A 6 27.70 -16.43 20.07
N ALA A 7 27.57 -16.38 21.39
CA ALA A 7 26.47 -15.71 22.08
C ALA A 7 26.39 -14.21 21.68
N ARG A 8 27.51 -13.51 21.66
CA ARG A 8 27.58 -12.10 21.25
C ARG A 8 27.10 -11.90 19.80
N ARG A 9 27.49 -12.79 18.87
CA ARG A 9 27.03 -12.73 17.47
C ARG A 9 25.52 -12.93 17.33
N VAL A 10 24.96 -13.85 18.08
CA VAL A 10 23.50 -14.08 18.09
C VAL A 10 22.76 -12.84 18.62
N MET A 11 23.23 -12.26 19.71
CA MET A 11 22.64 -11.04 20.30
C MET A 11 22.73 -9.83 19.37
N MET A 12 23.72 -9.79 18.48
CA MET A 12 23.92 -8.69 17.52
C MET A 12 23.25 -8.94 16.15
N ALA A 13 22.55 -10.06 15.97
CA ALA A 13 21.97 -10.45 14.69
C ALA A 13 20.76 -9.61 14.26
N LEU A 14 20.05 -9.00 15.21
CA LEU A 14 18.91 -8.13 14.94
C LEU A 14 19.11 -6.75 15.55
N GLY A 15 18.60 -5.75 14.86
CA GLY A 15 18.52 -4.38 15.35
C GLY A 15 17.17 -3.77 15.04
N ILE A 16 16.65 -3.00 15.98
CA ILE A 16 15.47 -2.15 15.77
C ILE A 16 15.96 -0.71 15.67
N GLY A 17 15.47 0.02 14.70
CA GLY A 17 15.86 1.40 14.47
C GLY A 17 14.81 2.22 13.77
N ARG A 18 15.14 3.46 13.49
CA ARG A 18 14.30 4.40 12.74
C ARG A 18 15.05 4.94 11.55
N GLN A 19 14.32 5.06 10.44
CA GLN A 19 14.84 5.72 9.25
C GLN A 19 15.08 7.22 9.52
N THR A 20 16.24 7.71 9.14
CA THR A 20 16.67 9.10 9.41
C THR A 20 16.75 9.96 8.15
N ALA A 21 16.87 9.35 6.98
CA ALA A 21 16.94 10.03 5.68
C ALA A 21 15.93 9.42 4.71
N ASN A 22 15.64 10.11 3.61
CA ASN A 22 14.80 9.56 2.54
C ASN A 22 15.43 8.27 1.98
N THR A 23 14.57 7.34 1.56
CA THR A 23 15.00 6.14 0.84
C THR A 23 15.74 6.54 -0.44
N ASN A 24 16.92 5.96 -0.64
CA ASN A 24 17.69 6.12 -1.88
C ASN A 24 17.25 5.06 -2.88
N GLU A 25 16.60 5.48 -3.96
CA GLU A 25 16.08 4.63 -5.05
C GLU A 25 17.08 4.48 -6.21
N THR A 26 18.26 5.10 -6.14
CA THR A 26 19.24 5.05 -7.23
C THR A 26 19.80 3.66 -7.49
N PRO A 27 20.14 2.84 -6.46
CA PRO A 27 20.57 1.46 -6.67
C PRO A 27 19.40 0.55 -7.09
N ASN A 28 19.70 -0.57 -7.76
CA ASN A 28 18.69 -1.59 -8.10
C ASN A 28 17.94 -2.13 -6.88
N THR A 29 18.61 -2.22 -5.73
CA THR A 29 17.97 -2.47 -4.43
C THR A 29 17.97 -1.17 -3.66
N PRO A 30 16.81 -0.60 -3.30
CA PRO A 30 16.74 0.64 -2.53
C PRO A 30 17.47 0.53 -1.21
N THR A 31 18.05 1.65 -0.74
CA THR A 31 18.76 1.68 0.54
C THR A 31 18.23 2.78 1.46
N VAL A 32 18.41 2.58 2.76
CA VAL A 32 18.03 3.55 3.80
C VAL A 32 19.15 3.79 4.79
N GLN A 33 19.06 4.92 5.48
CA GLN A 33 19.84 5.21 6.67
C GLN A 33 18.97 4.96 7.92
N ALA A 34 19.50 4.21 8.87
CA ALA A 34 18.84 3.88 10.13
C ALA A 34 19.64 4.35 11.35
N ALA A 35 18.97 5.01 12.29
CA ALA A 35 19.45 5.19 13.65
C ALA A 35 19.01 3.99 14.50
N LEU A 36 19.96 3.28 15.06
CA LEU A 36 19.78 2.11 15.92
C LEU A 36 19.99 2.49 17.40
N ALA A 37 19.88 1.50 18.29
CA ALA A 37 20.16 1.70 19.71
C ALA A 37 21.58 2.23 19.98
N ALA A 38 21.75 2.90 21.12
CA ALA A 38 23.04 3.46 21.57
C ALA A 38 23.68 4.50 20.61
N GLY A 39 22.87 5.18 19.80
CA GLY A 39 23.34 6.23 18.89
C GLY A 39 24.06 5.71 17.65
N GLU A 40 24.02 4.41 17.37
CA GLU A 40 24.58 3.83 16.15
C GLU A 40 23.75 4.26 14.93
N VAL A 41 24.40 4.84 13.93
CA VAL A 41 23.79 5.18 12.64
C VAL A 41 24.41 4.30 11.55
N LYS A 42 23.57 3.67 10.74
CA LYS A 42 23.94 2.87 9.59
C LYS A 42 23.35 3.49 8.32
N ALA A 43 24.21 3.79 7.36
CA ALA A 43 23.81 4.20 6.01
C ALA A 43 23.81 3.01 5.06
N ASP A 44 23.17 3.23 3.90
CA ASP A 44 23.19 2.30 2.76
C ASP A 44 22.72 0.88 3.08
N LEU A 45 21.82 0.74 4.05
CA LEU A 45 21.19 -0.54 4.36
C LEU A 45 20.20 -0.90 3.24
N PRO A 46 20.40 -2.01 2.50
CA PRO A 46 19.45 -2.45 1.49
C PRO A 46 18.13 -2.85 2.14
N ILE A 47 17.02 -2.53 1.47
CA ILE A 47 15.67 -2.95 1.87
C ILE A 47 15.28 -4.18 1.06
N MET A 48 14.92 -5.26 1.74
CA MET A 48 14.27 -6.42 1.14
C MET A 48 12.79 -6.37 1.45
N GLN A 49 11.96 -6.48 0.42
CA GLN A 49 10.49 -6.47 0.52
C GLN A 49 9.92 -7.76 -0.06
N GLU A 50 8.69 -8.06 0.29
CA GLU A 50 7.98 -9.22 -0.27
C GLU A 50 7.83 -9.10 -1.79
N TYR A 51 7.95 -10.22 -2.50
CA TYR A 51 7.83 -10.25 -3.94
C TYR A 51 6.47 -9.71 -4.40
N GLY A 52 6.50 -8.74 -5.30
CA GLY A 52 5.28 -8.08 -5.79
C GLY A 52 4.77 -6.95 -4.91
N LEU A 53 5.43 -6.64 -3.78
CA LEU A 53 5.11 -5.50 -2.93
C LEU A 53 6.29 -4.52 -2.95
N ALA A 54 6.04 -3.28 -3.35
CA ALA A 54 7.04 -2.21 -3.33
C ALA A 54 6.51 -1.02 -2.51
N SER A 55 7.30 -0.57 -1.55
CA SER A 55 7.01 0.63 -0.77
C SER A 55 8.27 1.46 -0.59
N ARG A 56 8.07 2.76 -0.41
CA ARG A 56 9.14 3.71 -0.14
C ARG A 56 8.91 4.35 1.23
N PRO A 57 9.46 3.77 2.30
CA PRO A 57 9.30 4.33 3.64
C PRO A 57 9.96 5.71 3.74
N VAL A 58 9.45 6.52 4.66
CA VAL A 58 9.88 7.91 4.88
C VAL A 58 10.62 8.05 6.21
N PRO A 59 11.39 9.13 6.43
CA PRO A 59 12.05 9.38 7.70
C PRO A 59 11.08 9.29 8.88
N GLY A 60 11.51 8.64 9.96
CA GLY A 60 10.70 8.31 11.13
C GLY A 60 9.99 6.96 11.07
N SER A 61 10.02 6.25 9.93
CA SER A 61 9.54 4.87 9.84
C SER A 61 10.39 3.94 10.71
N ASP A 62 9.74 2.96 11.34
CA ASP A 62 10.42 1.92 12.12
C ASP A 62 11.02 0.88 11.18
N LEU A 63 12.20 0.38 11.53
CA LEU A 63 12.95 -0.58 10.74
C LEU A 63 13.41 -1.75 11.60
N ILE A 64 13.32 -2.96 11.05
CA ILE A 64 14.02 -4.14 11.61
C ILE A 64 15.16 -4.48 10.65
N VAL A 65 16.38 -4.49 11.19
CA VAL A 65 17.60 -4.78 10.45
C VAL A 65 18.16 -6.13 10.88
N ALA A 66 18.32 -7.04 9.94
CA ALA A 66 19.02 -8.29 10.14
C ALA A 66 20.51 -8.10 9.81
N PHE A 67 21.40 -8.48 10.72
CA PHE A 67 22.84 -8.43 10.54
C PHE A 67 23.37 -9.84 10.30
N ILE A 68 23.84 -10.10 9.09
CA ILE A 68 24.25 -11.43 8.64
C ILE A 68 25.43 -11.94 9.50
N GLY A 69 25.19 -13.04 10.22
CA GLY A 69 26.16 -13.62 11.14
C GLY A 69 26.52 -12.72 12.35
N GLY A 70 25.67 -11.74 12.68
CA GLY A 70 25.91 -10.75 13.73
C GLY A 70 26.98 -9.72 13.36
N ASP A 71 27.31 -9.61 12.08
CA ASP A 71 28.25 -8.62 11.56
C ASP A 71 27.51 -7.31 11.29
N ARG A 72 27.77 -6.30 12.11
CA ARG A 72 27.13 -4.97 12.05
C ARG A 72 27.44 -4.19 10.76
N THR A 73 28.40 -4.64 9.95
CA THR A 73 28.69 -4.05 8.63
C THR A 73 27.84 -4.64 7.51
N ARG A 74 27.14 -5.76 7.76
CA ARG A 74 26.36 -6.51 6.77
C ARG A 74 24.88 -6.53 7.17
N GLY A 75 24.28 -5.35 7.26
CA GLY A 75 22.87 -5.18 7.61
C GLY A 75 21.96 -5.22 6.39
N VAL A 76 20.77 -5.79 6.53
CA VAL A 76 19.66 -5.77 5.56
C VAL A 76 18.38 -5.43 6.30
N VAL A 77 17.62 -4.46 5.82
CA VAL A 77 16.29 -4.15 6.35
C VAL A 77 15.30 -5.21 5.84
N ILE A 78 14.67 -5.91 6.77
CA ILE A 78 13.74 -7.02 6.47
C ILE A 78 12.29 -6.71 6.83
N ALA A 79 12.04 -5.63 7.57
CA ALA A 79 10.70 -5.13 7.85
C ALA A 79 10.72 -3.62 8.04
N THR A 80 9.64 -2.99 7.59
CA THR A 80 9.40 -1.55 7.76
C THR A 80 7.99 -1.35 8.29
N GLY A 81 7.78 -0.31 9.09
CA GLY A 81 6.47 0.04 9.62
C GLY A 81 6.37 1.53 9.89
N ASP A 82 5.15 2.06 9.87
CA ASP A 82 4.89 3.43 10.32
C ASP A 82 3.67 3.43 11.23
N GLN A 83 3.91 3.53 12.53
CA GLN A 83 2.86 3.51 13.55
C GLN A 83 1.96 4.75 13.49
N ARG A 84 2.43 5.86 12.88
CA ARG A 84 1.69 7.13 12.80
C ARG A 84 0.46 7.04 11.91
N GLY A 85 0.54 6.24 10.83
CA GLY A 85 -0.53 6.13 9.83
C GLY A 85 -1.24 4.76 9.80
N ARG A 86 -0.92 3.84 10.73
CA ARG A 86 -1.55 2.51 10.75
C ARG A 86 -3.05 2.62 11.09
N PRO A 87 -3.96 2.06 10.27
CA PRO A 87 -5.39 1.98 10.61
C PRO A 87 -5.63 1.25 11.93
N LYS A 88 -6.53 1.79 12.77
CA LYS A 88 -6.87 1.24 14.10
C LYS A 88 -8.29 0.68 14.16
N ASP A 89 -9.01 0.72 13.06
CA ASP A 89 -10.43 0.35 12.90
C ASP A 89 -10.63 -1.07 12.35
N LEU A 90 -9.55 -1.83 12.14
CA LEU A 90 -9.62 -3.22 11.68
C LEU A 90 -10.21 -4.13 12.75
N GLN A 91 -11.17 -4.96 12.34
CA GLN A 91 -11.68 -6.03 13.17
C GLN A 91 -10.75 -7.26 13.10
N PRO A 92 -10.82 -8.18 14.09
CA PRO A 92 -10.05 -9.42 14.04
C PRO A 92 -10.29 -10.20 12.74
N GLY A 93 -9.21 -10.61 12.08
CA GLY A 93 -9.24 -11.34 10.81
C GLY A 93 -9.26 -10.47 9.55
N GLU A 94 -9.41 -9.16 9.67
CA GLU A 94 -9.36 -8.25 8.53
C GLU A 94 -7.93 -7.91 8.10
N VAL A 95 -7.74 -7.67 6.80
CA VAL A 95 -6.46 -7.29 6.21
C VAL A 95 -6.61 -5.98 5.44
N CYS A 96 -5.62 -5.12 5.54
CA CYS A 96 -5.63 -3.82 4.88
C CYS A 96 -4.27 -3.48 4.27
N LEU A 97 -4.25 -3.19 2.96
CA LEU A 97 -3.16 -2.48 2.32
C LEU A 97 -3.48 -0.98 2.35
N PHE A 98 -2.61 -0.17 2.93
CA PHE A 98 -2.91 1.23 3.18
C PHE A 98 -1.73 2.15 2.88
N HIS A 99 -2.03 3.41 2.58
CA HIS A 99 -1.05 4.48 2.43
C HIS A 99 -0.98 5.29 3.75
N PRO A 100 0.14 5.24 4.50
CA PRO A 100 0.20 5.80 5.85
C PRO A 100 -0.11 7.30 5.95
N SER A 101 0.25 8.09 4.92
CA SER A 101 0.09 9.55 4.96
C SER A 101 -1.27 10.03 4.48
N THR A 102 -1.89 9.36 3.49
CA THR A 102 -3.15 9.81 2.88
C THR A 102 -4.37 9.09 3.42
N GLY A 103 -4.20 7.87 3.97
CA GLY A 103 -5.30 7.02 4.41
C GLY A 103 -6.02 6.25 3.30
N SER A 104 -5.56 6.35 2.04
CA SER A 104 -6.08 5.47 0.97
C SER A 104 -5.85 4.01 1.31
N ARG A 105 -6.84 3.14 1.06
CA ARG A 105 -6.71 1.72 1.41
C ARG A 105 -7.52 0.78 0.55
N ILE A 106 -7.00 -0.45 0.42
CA ILE A 106 -7.73 -1.64 -0.02
C ILE A 106 -7.96 -2.49 1.22
N TRP A 107 -9.22 -2.76 1.55
CA TRP A 107 -9.60 -3.40 2.81
C TRP A 107 -10.41 -4.68 2.56
N LEU A 108 -9.86 -5.80 2.97
CA LEU A 108 -10.52 -7.11 2.97
C LEU A 108 -11.23 -7.26 4.31
N LYS A 109 -12.57 -7.21 4.30
CA LYS A 109 -13.39 -7.17 5.49
C LYS A 109 -13.79 -8.56 5.98
N ALA A 110 -14.18 -8.64 7.25
CA ALA A 110 -14.62 -9.88 7.90
C ALA A 110 -15.89 -10.48 7.27
N ASP A 111 -16.73 -9.67 6.63
CA ASP A 111 -17.94 -10.10 5.91
C ASP A 111 -17.65 -10.65 4.49
N GLY A 112 -16.36 -10.71 4.08
CA GLY A 112 -15.93 -11.16 2.76
C GLY A 112 -15.95 -10.09 1.69
N SER A 113 -16.40 -8.87 1.97
CA SER A 113 -16.36 -7.77 1.01
C SER A 113 -14.97 -7.15 0.89
N ILE A 114 -14.69 -6.53 -0.26
CA ILE A 114 -13.46 -5.76 -0.51
C ILE A 114 -13.85 -4.30 -0.70
N ALA A 115 -13.35 -3.41 0.14
CA ALA A 115 -13.56 -1.98 0.02
C ALA A 115 -12.32 -1.30 -0.58
N LEU A 116 -12.53 -0.52 -1.65
CA LEU A 116 -11.53 0.36 -2.24
C LEU A 116 -11.82 1.79 -1.78
N ASN A 117 -11.01 2.29 -0.86
CA ASN A 117 -11.22 3.59 -0.23
C ASN A 117 -10.10 4.56 -0.61
N PRO A 118 -10.15 5.22 -1.78
CA PRO A 118 -9.20 6.26 -2.13
C PRO A 118 -9.49 7.54 -1.30
N ALA A 119 -8.45 8.13 -0.71
CA ALA A 119 -8.60 9.31 0.16
C ALA A 119 -9.16 10.55 -0.57
N ASN A 120 -9.01 10.62 -1.89
CA ASN A 120 -9.51 11.70 -2.74
C ASN A 120 -10.81 11.34 -3.49
N ASN A 121 -11.47 10.23 -3.14
CA ASN A 121 -12.66 9.69 -3.80
C ASN A 121 -12.50 9.40 -5.30
N LYS A 122 -11.27 9.19 -5.79
CA LYS A 122 -10.98 8.91 -7.19
C LYS A 122 -10.24 7.59 -7.34
N GLY A 123 -10.85 6.64 -8.05
CA GLY A 123 -10.21 5.44 -8.57
C GLY A 123 -10.05 5.59 -10.08
N THR A 124 -8.89 5.21 -10.64
CA THR A 124 -8.64 5.26 -12.09
C THR A 124 -8.14 3.91 -12.57
N THR A 125 -8.61 3.50 -13.73
CA THR A 125 -8.10 2.36 -14.49
C THR A 125 -7.63 2.86 -15.86
N PRO A 126 -6.40 2.57 -16.31
CA PRO A 126 -5.92 2.99 -17.62
C PRO A 126 -6.52 2.18 -18.78
N GLY A 127 -7.17 1.06 -18.49
CA GLY A 127 -7.84 0.18 -19.45
C GLY A 127 -9.30 -0.06 -19.08
N ASP A 128 -9.90 -1.05 -19.71
CA ASP A 128 -11.28 -1.43 -19.53
C ASP A 128 -11.57 -1.92 -18.10
N PHE A 129 -12.77 -1.66 -17.64
CA PHE A 129 -13.31 -2.21 -16.40
C PHE A 129 -14.44 -3.18 -16.71
N THR A 130 -14.26 -4.46 -16.39
CA THR A 130 -15.26 -5.51 -16.59
C THR A 130 -15.83 -5.97 -15.26
N ALA A 131 -17.15 -5.98 -15.13
CA ALA A 131 -17.86 -6.53 -13.99
C ALA A 131 -18.74 -7.71 -14.43
N GLY A 132 -18.65 -8.85 -13.75
CA GLY A 132 -19.53 -10.01 -13.98
C GLY A 132 -20.91 -9.87 -13.35
N GLY A 133 -21.16 -8.80 -12.62
CA GLY A 133 -22.41 -8.50 -11.94
C GLY A 133 -22.87 -7.05 -12.18
N THR A 134 -23.75 -6.57 -11.33
CA THR A 134 -24.27 -5.21 -11.41
C THR A 134 -23.27 -4.19 -10.91
N ILE A 135 -23.08 -3.08 -11.63
CA ILE A 135 -22.38 -1.89 -11.16
C ILE A 135 -23.40 -0.89 -10.64
N THR A 136 -23.33 -0.53 -9.37
CA THR A 136 -24.18 0.48 -8.74
C THR A 136 -23.37 1.73 -8.44
N GLY A 137 -23.85 2.87 -8.89
CA GLY A 137 -23.21 4.17 -8.64
C GLY A 137 -24.26 5.28 -8.64
N ASN A 138 -23.93 6.44 -8.09
CA ASN A 138 -24.82 7.60 -8.13
C ASN A 138 -24.94 8.16 -9.54
N GLU A 139 -23.87 8.05 -10.34
CA GLU A 139 -23.81 8.58 -11.70
C GLU A 139 -22.75 7.83 -12.52
N VAL A 140 -23.01 7.66 -13.81
CA VAL A 140 -22.04 7.23 -14.83
C VAL A 140 -21.98 8.32 -15.89
N GLU A 141 -20.78 8.80 -16.19
CA GLU A 141 -20.54 9.83 -17.20
C GLU A 141 -19.51 9.33 -18.22
N ALA A 142 -19.85 9.47 -19.49
CA ALA A 142 -18.95 9.19 -20.61
C ALA A 142 -18.91 10.40 -21.55
N GLN A 143 -17.72 10.98 -21.77
CA GLN A 143 -17.51 12.14 -22.66
C GLN A 143 -18.42 13.34 -22.33
N GLY A 144 -18.69 13.59 -21.04
CA GLY A 144 -19.57 14.66 -20.59
C GLY A 144 -21.07 14.34 -20.65
N ILE A 145 -21.43 13.12 -21.05
CA ILE A 145 -22.84 12.65 -21.12
C ILE A 145 -23.10 11.81 -19.86
N ARG A 146 -24.09 12.22 -19.08
CA ARG A 146 -24.51 11.55 -17.86
C ARG A 146 -25.61 10.54 -18.12
N LEU A 147 -25.50 9.35 -17.56
CA LEU A 147 -26.51 8.31 -17.73
C LEU A 147 -27.88 8.74 -17.17
N SER A 148 -27.89 9.47 -16.03
CA SER A 148 -29.12 9.89 -15.34
C SER A 148 -29.91 11.01 -16.05
N SER A 149 -29.25 11.80 -16.93
CA SER A 149 -29.85 13.06 -17.44
C SER A 149 -29.53 13.36 -18.91
N HIS A 150 -29.08 12.37 -19.71
CA HIS A 150 -28.81 12.62 -21.14
C HIS A 150 -30.10 12.75 -21.96
N PRO A 151 -30.21 13.82 -22.78
CA PRO A 151 -31.33 14.00 -23.67
C PRO A 151 -31.17 13.16 -24.94
N HIS A 152 -32.28 12.78 -25.54
CA HIS A 152 -32.34 12.17 -26.87
C HIS A 152 -32.93 13.17 -27.88
N ASN A 153 -32.21 13.42 -28.97
CA ASN A 153 -32.69 14.27 -30.05
C ASN A 153 -33.61 13.49 -31.00
N GLY A 154 -34.62 14.15 -31.52
CA GLY A 154 -35.55 13.57 -32.53
C GLY A 154 -36.62 12.65 -31.95
N VAL A 155 -36.82 12.67 -30.62
CA VAL A 155 -37.87 11.89 -29.94
C VAL A 155 -39.00 12.81 -29.49
N THR A 156 -40.22 12.51 -29.86
CA THR A 156 -41.41 13.20 -29.33
C THR A 156 -41.70 12.67 -27.93
N ALA A 157 -41.89 13.56 -26.96
CA ALA A 157 -42.26 13.17 -25.60
C ALA A 157 -43.61 12.45 -25.60
N GLY A 158 -43.64 11.21 -25.12
CA GLY A 158 -44.85 10.39 -24.98
C GLY A 158 -44.99 9.90 -23.53
N GLY A 159 -46.21 9.42 -23.19
CA GLY A 159 -46.50 8.85 -21.86
C GLY A 159 -45.98 7.43 -21.66
N ASP A 160 -45.55 6.77 -22.72
CA ASP A 160 -45.11 5.38 -22.69
C ASP A 160 -43.58 5.25 -22.44
N ARG A 161 -43.19 4.15 -21.84
CA ARG A 161 -41.77 3.80 -21.65
C ARG A 161 -41.25 3.14 -22.94
N SER A 162 -40.02 3.49 -23.31
CA SER A 162 -39.33 2.73 -24.36
C SER A 162 -39.11 1.27 -23.93
N GLY A 163 -39.06 0.34 -24.89
CA GLY A 163 -38.67 -1.05 -24.64
C GLY A 163 -37.26 -1.18 -24.10
N PRO A 164 -36.86 -2.38 -23.68
CA PRO A 164 -35.50 -2.62 -23.24
C PRO A 164 -34.49 -2.36 -24.38
N PRO A 165 -33.23 -2.01 -24.06
CA PRO A 165 -32.16 -1.87 -25.05
C PRO A 165 -32.04 -3.16 -25.87
N VAL A 166 -31.90 -3.04 -27.20
CA VAL A 166 -31.59 -4.18 -28.08
C VAL A 166 -30.08 -4.26 -28.28
N ALA A 167 -29.53 -5.49 -28.26
CA ALA A 167 -28.14 -5.71 -28.58
C ALA A 167 -27.90 -5.38 -30.07
N SER A 168 -26.86 -4.63 -30.35
CA SER A 168 -26.35 -4.33 -31.70
C SER A 168 -25.48 -5.44 -32.22
#